data_80cadfb01af760a114c56db581166c60
#
_entry.id   80cadfb01af760a114c56db581166c60
#
_cell.length_a   1.000
_cell.length_b   1.000
_cell.length_c   1.000
_cell.angle_alpha   90.00
_cell.angle_beta   90.00
_cell.angle_gamma   90.00
#
_symmetry.space_group_name_H-M   'P 1'
#
loop_
_entity.id
_entity.type
_entity.pdbx_description
1 polymer ?
#
loop_
_entity_poly.entity_id
_entity_poly.type
_entity_poly.pdbx_seq_one_letter_code
_entity_poly.pdbx_strand_id
1 'polypeptide(L)'
;MTETELKTLLSGITPPDEAARAAAHAHWAGLAKPLGGLGALETLLEDAAALTGSAALDVSRRAVLVLCSDNGVVAQGVSQTDQSVTRAVAENLAARRTSVCQMARTAHCDVVPVDMGMAGDPVPGVADCRIAAGTADFTQGPAMTRAQAVEAVGRGIRLVQEQKAAGVQLLATGEMGIGNTTTSSAVAAVLLGQPVERMTGRGAGLSDEGLARKVDAICRGILRNKPDPTDPLDVLAKLGGFDLAGLCGVFLGGALEGVPVVMDGFISGVAALCAVRLCPAAAKAVFASHCSSEPAARLVLDALGKAPLLTAGLHLGEGTGAVASLPLWDMALAVYDHSFAEGGIAPYTPQC
;
A
#
# COMPACT_ATOMS: atom_id res chain seq x y z
N MET A 1 6.44 -11.39 16.81
CA MET A 1 6.60 -10.04 17.42
C MET A 1 5.48 -9.82 18.42
N THR A 2 5.76 -9.29 19.61
CA THR A 2 4.76 -8.86 20.58
C THR A 2 4.31 -7.44 20.33
N GLU A 3 3.15 -7.04 20.90
CA GLU A 3 2.67 -5.65 20.75
C GLU A 3 3.60 -4.62 21.41
N THR A 4 4.28 -4.99 22.50
CA THR A 4 5.27 -4.14 23.15
C THR A 4 6.50 -3.92 22.26
N GLU A 5 6.99 -4.98 21.62
CA GLU A 5 8.08 -4.87 20.63
C GLU A 5 7.69 -4.02 19.43
N LEU A 6 6.45 -4.17 18.94
CA LEU A 6 5.92 -3.33 17.86
C LEU A 6 5.92 -1.85 18.29
N LYS A 7 5.35 -1.51 19.45
CA LYS A 7 5.32 -0.14 19.97
C LYS A 7 6.72 0.45 20.10
N THR A 8 7.68 -0.35 20.57
CA THR A 8 9.08 0.06 20.70
C THR A 8 9.69 0.37 19.32
N LEU A 9 9.45 -0.49 18.32
CA LEU A 9 9.87 -0.25 16.93
C LEU A 9 9.26 1.04 16.36
N LEU A 10 7.96 1.24 16.52
CA LEU A 10 7.26 2.42 16.00
C LEU A 10 7.75 3.73 16.63
N SER A 11 8.21 3.70 17.87
CA SER A 11 8.82 4.88 18.51
C SER A 11 10.13 5.32 17.85
N GLY A 12 10.76 4.47 17.04
CA GLY A 12 11.93 4.79 16.23
C GLY A 12 11.62 5.54 14.92
N ILE A 13 10.34 5.63 14.54
CA ILE A 13 9.95 6.37 13.33
C ILE A 13 9.99 7.87 13.62
N THR A 14 10.95 8.55 13.01
CA THR A 14 11.12 10.01 13.15
C THR A 14 10.20 10.78 12.19
N PRO A 15 9.89 12.05 12.45
CA PRO A 15 9.29 12.95 11.46
C PRO A 15 10.10 13.03 10.16
N PRO A 16 9.53 13.54 9.05
CA PRO A 16 10.27 13.79 7.82
C PRO A 16 11.41 14.81 8.04
N ASP A 17 12.48 14.68 7.27
CA ASP A 17 13.61 15.62 7.29
C ASP A 17 13.28 16.84 6.42
N GLU A 18 12.87 17.93 7.06
CA GLU A 18 12.49 19.16 6.36
C GLU A 18 13.71 19.90 5.78
N ALA A 19 14.93 19.65 6.27
CA ALA A 19 16.14 20.22 5.67
C ALA A 19 16.45 19.53 4.33
N ALA A 20 16.31 18.22 4.26
CA ALA A 20 16.44 17.47 3.00
C ALA A 20 15.33 17.85 1.99
N ARG A 21 14.09 18.05 2.45
CA ARG A 21 12.99 18.57 1.62
C ARG A 21 13.35 19.93 1.03
N ALA A 22 13.79 20.87 1.88
CA ALA A 22 14.16 22.22 1.45
C ALA A 22 15.34 22.21 0.47
N ALA A 23 16.31 21.31 0.66
CA ALA A 23 17.42 21.14 -0.27
C ALA A 23 16.95 20.63 -1.64
N ALA A 24 16.03 19.66 -1.69
CA ALA A 24 15.44 19.18 -2.95
C ALA A 24 14.60 20.27 -3.64
N HIS A 25 13.82 21.04 -2.88
CA HIS A 25 13.07 22.18 -3.40
C HIS A 25 14.00 23.26 -3.99
N ALA A 26 15.08 23.59 -3.28
CA ALA A 26 16.08 24.54 -3.78
C ALA A 26 16.78 24.03 -5.05
N HIS A 27 17.04 22.73 -5.14
CA HIS A 27 17.58 22.11 -6.35
C HIS A 27 16.63 22.29 -7.53
N TRP A 28 15.33 21.97 -7.38
CA TRP A 28 14.30 22.19 -8.39
C TRP A 28 14.22 23.66 -8.85
N ALA A 29 14.28 24.61 -7.91
CA ALA A 29 14.24 26.03 -8.17
C ALA A 29 15.50 26.52 -8.93
N GLY A 30 16.63 25.81 -8.76
CA GLY A 30 17.89 26.09 -9.46
C GLY A 30 17.94 25.62 -10.92
N LEU A 31 16.97 24.80 -11.35
CA LEU A 31 16.92 24.30 -12.73
C LEU A 31 16.31 25.35 -13.67
N ALA A 32 16.81 25.39 -14.91
CA ALA A 32 16.32 26.32 -15.97
C ALA A 32 14.97 25.88 -16.52
N LYS A 33 13.92 25.88 -15.72
CA LYS A 33 12.53 25.55 -16.04
C LYS A 33 11.57 26.47 -15.29
N PRO A 34 10.29 26.59 -15.71
CA PRO A 34 9.30 27.31 -14.91
C PRO A 34 9.21 26.74 -13.49
N LEU A 35 9.17 27.62 -12.48
CA LEU A 35 9.07 27.24 -11.06
C LEU A 35 7.77 26.42 -10.84
N GLY A 36 7.90 25.28 -10.17
CA GLY A 36 6.77 24.36 -9.97
C GLY A 36 6.19 23.74 -11.22
N GLY A 37 6.87 23.86 -12.39
CA GLY A 37 6.34 23.50 -13.71
C GLY A 37 6.03 22.02 -13.89
N LEU A 38 6.61 21.12 -13.07
CA LEU A 38 6.30 19.68 -13.06
C LEU A 38 5.31 19.29 -11.95
N GLY A 39 4.85 20.25 -11.12
CA GLY A 39 3.78 20.06 -10.14
C GLY A 39 4.04 18.87 -9.21
N ALA A 40 3.12 17.89 -9.22
CA ALA A 40 3.19 16.72 -8.33
C ALA A 40 4.49 15.90 -8.47
N LEU A 41 5.18 15.95 -9.59
CA LEU A 41 6.47 15.25 -9.77
C LEU A 41 7.60 15.92 -8.98
N GLU A 42 7.55 17.24 -8.81
CA GLU A 42 8.51 17.95 -7.94
C GLU A 42 8.27 17.59 -6.48
N THR A 43 7.01 17.69 -6.02
CA THR A 43 6.62 17.30 -4.66
C THR A 43 6.95 15.84 -4.36
N LEU A 44 6.82 14.94 -5.34
CA LEU A 44 7.18 13.54 -5.21
C LEU A 44 8.63 13.33 -4.76
N LEU A 45 9.57 14.03 -5.41
CA LEU A 45 10.99 13.93 -5.08
C LEU A 45 11.34 14.72 -3.79
N GLU A 46 10.68 15.84 -3.52
CA GLU A 46 10.82 16.57 -2.25
C GLU A 46 10.39 15.70 -1.06
N ASP A 47 9.25 14.98 -1.19
CA ASP A 47 8.78 14.04 -0.18
C ASP A 47 9.72 12.85 -0.03
N ALA A 48 10.28 12.33 -1.11
CA ALA A 48 11.27 11.27 -1.08
C ALA A 48 12.56 11.72 -0.39
N ALA A 49 13.03 12.95 -0.67
CA ALA A 49 14.18 13.54 0.02
C ALA A 49 13.92 13.68 1.52
N ALA A 50 12.74 14.15 1.92
CA ALA A 50 12.37 14.28 3.33
C ALA A 50 12.28 12.92 4.05
N LEU A 51 11.92 11.85 3.35
CA LEU A 51 11.90 10.50 3.89
C LEU A 51 13.31 9.94 4.06
N THR A 52 14.15 10.07 3.03
CA THR A 52 15.50 9.46 2.98
C THR A 52 16.56 10.29 3.72
N GLY A 53 16.28 11.56 4.04
CA GLY A 53 17.24 12.50 4.61
C GLY A 53 18.29 13.00 3.61
N SER A 54 18.03 12.89 2.30
CA SER A 54 18.97 13.29 1.24
C SER A 54 18.27 13.84 0.02
N ALA A 55 18.75 14.96 -0.53
CA ALA A 55 18.31 15.47 -1.83
C ALA A 55 18.93 14.71 -3.02
N ALA A 56 19.98 13.91 -2.80
CA ALA A 56 20.51 12.98 -3.78
C ALA A 56 19.69 11.67 -3.73
N LEU A 57 18.84 11.44 -4.70
CA LEU A 57 17.89 10.34 -4.72
C LEU A 57 18.31 9.26 -5.70
N ASP A 58 18.21 8.02 -5.28
CA ASP A 58 18.32 6.84 -6.13
C ASP A 58 17.14 5.90 -5.83
N VAL A 59 16.35 5.60 -6.86
CA VAL A 59 15.23 4.66 -6.80
C VAL A 59 15.33 3.61 -7.91
N SER A 60 16.54 3.38 -8.42
CA SER A 60 16.78 2.49 -9.56
C SER A 60 16.50 1.01 -9.22
N ARG A 61 16.81 0.56 -7.99
CA ARG A 61 16.49 -0.78 -7.51
C ARG A 61 15.16 -0.78 -6.80
N ARG A 62 14.16 -1.37 -7.44
CA ARG A 62 12.76 -1.34 -6.97
C ARG A 62 12.11 -2.71 -7.00
N ALA A 63 11.19 -2.95 -6.08
CA ALA A 63 10.41 -4.17 -6.02
C ALA A 63 8.95 -3.89 -5.68
N VAL A 64 8.03 -4.69 -6.23
CA VAL A 64 6.63 -4.74 -5.81
C VAL A 64 6.43 -5.97 -4.93
N LEU A 65 6.00 -5.74 -3.68
CA LEU A 65 5.62 -6.78 -2.74
C LEU A 65 4.14 -7.11 -2.93
N VAL A 66 3.84 -8.32 -3.42
CA VAL A 66 2.45 -8.78 -3.63
C VAL A 66 2.10 -9.75 -2.52
N LEU A 67 1.36 -9.27 -1.52
CA LEU A 67 0.99 -10.04 -0.34
C LEU A 67 -0.28 -10.86 -0.62
N CYS A 68 -0.16 -12.19 -0.53
CA CYS A 68 -1.23 -13.14 -0.83
C CYS A 68 -1.82 -13.70 0.47
N SER A 69 -3.17 -13.69 0.58
CA SER A 69 -3.86 -14.24 1.76
C SER A 69 -5.30 -14.63 1.44
N ASP A 70 -5.77 -15.71 2.04
CA ASP A 70 -7.18 -16.10 2.01
C ASP A 70 -7.98 -15.38 3.10
N ASN A 71 -9.20 -14.96 2.76
CA ASN A 71 -10.11 -14.24 3.65
C ASN A 71 -11.37 -15.08 3.91
N GLY A 72 -11.60 -15.48 5.16
CA GLY A 72 -12.70 -16.37 5.54
C GLY A 72 -14.10 -15.84 5.24
N VAL A 73 -14.27 -14.52 5.11
CA VAL A 73 -15.53 -13.88 4.74
C VAL A 73 -16.04 -14.28 3.36
N VAL A 74 -15.21 -14.89 2.50
CA VAL A 74 -15.61 -15.45 1.20
C VAL A 74 -16.75 -16.46 1.35
N ALA A 75 -16.84 -17.17 2.48
CA ALA A 75 -17.92 -18.07 2.82
C ALA A 75 -19.32 -17.41 2.80
N GLN A 76 -19.39 -16.08 2.89
CA GLN A 76 -20.62 -15.29 2.81
C GLN A 76 -21.07 -14.96 1.38
N GLY A 77 -20.40 -15.50 0.34
CA GLY A 77 -20.75 -15.24 -1.07
C GLY A 77 -20.51 -13.79 -1.49
N VAL A 78 -19.45 -13.17 -0.97
CA VAL A 78 -19.04 -11.77 -1.20
C VAL A 78 -18.05 -11.61 -2.35
N SER A 79 -17.78 -12.69 -3.08
CA SER A 79 -16.92 -12.72 -4.27
C SER A 79 -17.54 -13.59 -5.36
N GLN A 80 -17.17 -13.34 -6.63
CA GLN A 80 -17.56 -14.18 -7.77
C GLN A 80 -16.79 -15.50 -7.83
N THR A 81 -15.61 -15.56 -7.20
CA THR A 81 -14.71 -16.70 -7.19
C THR A 81 -14.44 -17.15 -5.77
N ASP A 82 -13.95 -18.36 -5.62
CA ASP A 82 -13.52 -18.92 -4.35
C ASP A 82 -12.04 -18.71 -4.09
N GLN A 83 -11.55 -19.17 -2.93
CA GLN A 83 -10.18 -18.99 -2.47
C GLN A 83 -9.13 -19.73 -3.33
N SER A 84 -9.52 -20.69 -4.18
CA SER A 84 -8.58 -21.38 -5.07
C SER A 84 -7.90 -20.42 -6.05
N VAL A 85 -8.58 -19.31 -6.39
CA VAL A 85 -8.03 -18.27 -7.27
C VAL A 85 -6.87 -17.51 -6.61
N THR A 86 -6.90 -17.30 -5.29
CA THR A 86 -5.75 -16.69 -4.57
C THR A 86 -4.47 -17.49 -4.81
N ARG A 87 -4.55 -18.80 -4.62
CA ARG A 87 -3.42 -19.71 -4.85
C ARG A 87 -2.98 -19.74 -6.30
N ALA A 88 -3.94 -19.88 -7.24
CA ALA A 88 -3.64 -19.91 -8.67
C ALA A 88 -2.91 -18.63 -9.14
N VAL A 89 -3.31 -17.46 -8.63
CA VAL A 89 -2.64 -16.20 -8.95
C VAL A 89 -1.26 -16.14 -8.29
N ALA A 90 -1.07 -16.61 -7.05
CA ALA A 90 0.23 -16.68 -6.41
C ALA A 90 1.22 -17.56 -7.19
N GLU A 91 0.76 -18.71 -7.70
CA GLU A 91 1.55 -19.58 -8.59
C GLU A 91 1.94 -18.88 -9.90
N ASN A 92 1.01 -18.11 -10.49
CA ASN A 92 1.28 -17.31 -11.68
C ASN A 92 2.20 -16.11 -11.42
N LEU A 93 2.15 -15.50 -10.24
CA LEU A 93 3.09 -14.47 -9.81
C LEU A 93 4.51 -15.03 -9.72
N ALA A 94 4.69 -16.21 -9.08
CA ALA A 94 5.97 -16.92 -9.02
C ALA A 94 6.49 -17.28 -10.42
N ALA A 95 5.58 -17.69 -11.31
CA ALA A 95 5.90 -18.01 -12.71
C ALA A 95 6.05 -16.77 -13.63
N ARG A 96 5.92 -15.54 -13.11
CA ARG A 96 6.01 -14.27 -13.86
C ARG A 96 4.97 -14.12 -14.98
N ARG A 97 3.73 -14.58 -14.78
CA ARG A 97 2.68 -14.64 -15.80
C ARG A 97 1.52 -13.66 -15.59
N THR A 98 1.44 -13.00 -14.43
CA THR A 98 0.33 -12.07 -14.11
C THR A 98 0.49 -10.71 -14.77
N SER A 99 -0.55 -9.87 -14.69
CA SER A 99 -0.55 -8.52 -15.24
C SER A 99 0.55 -7.66 -14.66
N VAL A 100 0.72 -7.66 -13.33
CA VAL A 100 1.78 -6.89 -12.66
C VAL A 100 3.16 -7.35 -13.12
N CYS A 101 3.37 -8.65 -13.37
CA CYS A 101 4.65 -9.16 -13.85
C CYS A 101 5.02 -8.61 -15.23
N GLN A 102 4.05 -8.44 -16.13
CA GLN A 102 4.31 -7.86 -17.46
C GLN A 102 4.60 -6.36 -17.34
N MET A 103 3.83 -5.63 -16.53
CA MET A 103 4.04 -4.20 -16.29
C MET A 103 5.37 -3.93 -15.59
N ALA A 104 5.72 -4.74 -14.60
CA ALA A 104 6.97 -4.63 -13.84
C ALA A 104 8.23 -4.78 -14.70
N ARG A 105 8.18 -5.62 -15.75
CA ARG A 105 9.28 -5.71 -16.73
C ARG A 105 9.53 -4.39 -17.45
N THR A 106 8.47 -3.66 -17.82
CA THR A 106 8.57 -2.35 -18.48
C THR A 106 9.01 -1.27 -17.49
N ALA A 107 8.58 -1.37 -16.24
CA ALA A 107 8.91 -0.42 -15.17
C ALA A 107 10.22 -0.77 -14.43
N HIS A 108 10.99 -1.74 -14.92
CA HIS A 108 12.25 -2.21 -14.30
C HIS A 108 12.09 -2.48 -12.80
N CYS A 109 11.03 -3.21 -12.43
CA CYS A 109 10.67 -3.50 -11.06
C CYS A 109 10.63 -5.02 -10.82
N ASP A 110 11.24 -5.49 -9.75
CA ASP A 110 11.15 -6.90 -9.36
C ASP A 110 9.77 -7.17 -8.74
N VAL A 111 9.22 -8.38 -8.99
CA VAL A 111 7.97 -8.82 -8.37
C VAL A 111 8.30 -9.85 -7.29
N VAL A 112 7.87 -9.59 -6.07
CA VAL A 112 8.10 -10.45 -4.91
C VAL A 112 6.74 -10.91 -4.36
N PRO A 113 6.24 -12.10 -4.78
CA PRO A 113 5.03 -12.67 -4.21
C PRO A 113 5.33 -13.21 -2.80
N VAL A 114 4.42 -12.94 -1.86
CA VAL A 114 4.57 -13.27 -0.44
C VAL A 114 3.29 -13.96 0.06
N ASP A 115 3.42 -15.15 0.62
CA ASP A 115 2.33 -15.83 1.31
C ASP A 115 2.20 -15.32 2.74
N MET A 116 1.15 -14.55 3.01
CA MET A 116 0.80 -14.09 4.35
C MET A 116 -0.20 -15.02 5.06
N GLY A 117 -0.90 -15.85 4.29
CA GLY A 117 -1.91 -16.73 4.87
C GLY A 117 -2.80 -17.38 3.80
N MET A 118 -2.23 -18.10 2.85
CA MET A 118 -2.98 -18.94 1.93
C MET A 118 -3.22 -20.33 2.52
N ALA A 119 -4.34 -20.96 2.16
CA ALA A 119 -4.61 -22.36 2.48
C ALA A 119 -3.78 -23.31 1.61
N GLY A 120 -3.56 -24.52 2.10
CA GLY A 120 -2.80 -25.56 1.41
C GLY A 120 -1.28 -25.46 1.61
N ASP A 121 -0.53 -26.21 0.81
CA ASP A 121 0.93 -26.28 0.90
C ASP A 121 1.62 -25.00 0.42
N PRO A 122 2.86 -24.71 0.84
CA PRO A 122 3.64 -23.59 0.33
C PRO A 122 3.78 -23.63 -1.20
N VAL A 123 3.73 -22.46 -1.83
CA VAL A 123 3.90 -22.32 -3.29
C VAL A 123 5.38 -22.06 -3.61
N PRO A 124 6.05 -22.90 -4.41
CA PRO A 124 7.43 -22.66 -4.80
C PRO A 124 7.60 -21.30 -5.49
N GLY A 125 8.61 -20.52 -5.07
CA GLY A 125 8.87 -19.19 -5.60
C GLY A 125 8.03 -18.07 -4.99
N VAL A 126 7.16 -18.37 -4.02
CA VAL A 126 6.46 -17.41 -3.15
C VAL A 126 7.15 -17.40 -1.79
N ALA A 127 7.50 -16.21 -1.28
CA ALA A 127 8.14 -16.07 0.03
C ALA A 127 7.17 -16.48 1.15
N ASP A 128 7.62 -17.35 2.05
CA ASP A 128 6.78 -17.84 3.15
C ASP A 128 6.83 -16.87 4.34
N CYS A 129 5.74 -16.12 4.50
CA CYS A 129 5.45 -15.27 5.64
C CYS A 129 4.10 -15.63 6.28
N ARG A 130 3.66 -16.87 6.11
CA ARG A 130 2.35 -17.35 6.52
C ARG A 130 2.11 -17.20 8.01
N ILE A 131 1.00 -16.56 8.37
CA ILE A 131 0.52 -16.42 9.77
C ILE A 131 -0.36 -17.62 10.14
N ALA A 132 -1.32 -17.92 9.25
CA ALA A 132 -2.23 -19.07 9.37
C ALA A 132 -2.77 -19.41 7.97
N ALA A 133 -3.55 -20.49 7.83
CA ALA A 133 -4.20 -20.89 6.59
C ALA A 133 -5.47 -20.06 6.32
N GLY A 134 -5.31 -18.78 6.06
CA GLY A 134 -6.39 -17.81 5.91
C GLY A 134 -6.94 -17.27 7.23
N THR A 135 -7.75 -16.20 7.14
CA THR A 135 -8.49 -15.67 8.30
C THR A 135 -9.79 -16.43 8.54
N ALA A 136 -10.37 -16.26 9.74
CA ALA A 136 -11.73 -16.70 10.00
C ALA A 136 -12.76 -15.78 9.31
N ASP A 137 -14.00 -16.26 9.20
CA ASP A 137 -15.13 -15.45 8.77
C ASP A 137 -15.54 -14.46 9.87
N PHE A 138 -15.29 -13.19 9.62
CA PHE A 138 -15.54 -12.13 10.62
C PHE A 138 -17.04 -11.94 10.93
N THR A 139 -17.95 -12.54 10.17
CA THR A 139 -19.37 -12.53 10.52
C THR A 139 -19.69 -13.50 11.67
N GLN A 140 -18.79 -14.45 11.97
CA GLN A 140 -18.95 -15.44 13.04
C GLN A 140 -18.11 -15.10 14.29
N GLY A 141 -17.11 -14.25 14.20
CA GLY A 141 -16.19 -13.83 15.26
C GLY A 141 -15.07 -12.98 14.67
N PRO A 142 -14.01 -12.65 15.41
CA PRO A 142 -12.87 -11.92 14.87
C PRO A 142 -12.22 -12.65 13.69
N ALA A 143 -11.77 -11.91 12.68
CA ALA A 143 -11.06 -12.45 11.51
C ALA A 143 -9.76 -13.17 11.91
N MET A 144 -9.07 -12.62 12.88
CA MET A 144 -7.83 -13.18 13.46
C MET A 144 -7.69 -12.75 14.92
N THR A 145 -6.80 -13.39 15.65
CA THR A 145 -6.43 -12.91 16.98
C THR A 145 -5.61 -11.64 16.90
N ARG A 146 -5.65 -10.80 17.96
CA ARG A 146 -4.80 -9.59 18.02
C ARG A 146 -3.31 -9.94 17.89
N ALA A 147 -2.86 -11.05 18.47
CA ALA A 147 -1.47 -11.50 18.33
C ALA A 147 -1.10 -11.83 16.89
N GLN A 148 -2.01 -12.42 16.11
CA GLN A 148 -1.82 -12.69 14.70
C GLN A 148 -1.77 -11.38 13.87
N ALA A 149 -2.61 -10.41 14.18
CA ALA A 149 -2.57 -9.09 13.54
C ALA A 149 -1.22 -8.38 13.79
N VAL A 150 -0.74 -8.38 15.02
CA VAL A 150 0.58 -7.84 15.40
C VAL A 150 1.71 -8.58 14.68
N GLU A 151 1.63 -9.92 14.60
CA GLU A 151 2.64 -10.72 13.90
C GLU A 151 2.64 -10.44 12.38
N ALA A 152 1.46 -10.29 11.76
CA ALA A 152 1.34 -9.94 10.34
C ALA A 152 1.94 -8.56 10.05
N VAL A 153 1.64 -7.54 10.87
CA VAL A 153 2.30 -6.22 10.80
C VAL A 153 3.82 -6.36 10.94
N GLY A 154 4.27 -7.14 11.93
CA GLY A 154 5.70 -7.39 12.16
C GLY A 154 6.39 -8.06 10.97
N ARG A 155 5.70 -8.98 10.26
CA ARG A 155 6.21 -9.61 9.04
C ARG A 155 6.35 -8.61 7.90
N GLY A 156 5.36 -7.71 7.74
CA GLY A 156 5.45 -6.62 6.76
C GLY A 156 6.65 -5.70 7.01
N ILE A 157 6.93 -5.34 8.27
CA ILE A 157 8.13 -4.55 8.62
C ILE A 157 9.41 -5.32 8.25
N ARG A 158 9.51 -6.60 8.62
CA ARG A 158 10.69 -7.43 8.28
C ARG A 158 10.92 -7.57 6.78
N LEU A 159 9.86 -7.71 5.99
CA LEU A 159 9.96 -7.75 4.52
C LEU A 159 10.65 -6.49 3.97
N VAL A 160 10.33 -5.30 4.49
CA VAL A 160 11.00 -4.06 4.08
C VAL A 160 12.46 -4.07 4.47
N GLN A 161 12.80 -4.52 5.68
CA GLN A 161 14.18 -4.63 6.15
C GLN A 161 15.01 -5.58 5.27
N GLU A 162 14.45 -6.72 4.90
CA GLU A 162 15.08 -7.69 4.01
C GLU A 162 15.29 -7.11 2.61
N GLN A 163 14.29 -6.43 2.04
CA GLN A 163 14.41 -5.79 0.73
C GLN A 163 15.45 -4.67 0.74
N LYS A 164 15.47 -3.83 1.78
CA LYS A 164 16.50 -2.80 1.94
C LYS A 164 17.91 -3.41 2.06
N ALA A 165 18.07 -4.47 2.85
CA ALA A 165 19.34 -5.18 2.97
C ALA A 165 19.80 -5.80 1.64
N ALA A 166 18.85 -6.20 0.77
CA ALA A 166 19.11 -6.63 -0.60
C ALA A 166 19.41 -5.46 -1.56
N GLY A 167 19.35 -4.21 -1.08
CA GLY A 167 19.66 -3.00 -1.83
C GLY A 167 18.48 -2.39 -2.57
N VAL A 168 17.23 -2.78 -2.27
CA VAL A 168 16.03 -2.14 -2.81
C VAL A 168 15.89 -0.74 -2.22
N GLN A 169 15.62 0.24 -3.07
CA GLN A 169 15.59 1.66 -2.75
C GLN A 169 14.16 2.24 -2.82
N LEU A 170 13.26 1.56 -3.54
CA LEU A 170 11.85 1.91 -3.63
C LEU A 170 11.01 0.64 -3.64
N LEU A 171 9.97 0.61 -2.82
CA LEU A 171 9.00 -0.47 -2.80
C LEU A 171 7.66 -0.01 -3.38
N ALA A 172 6.99 -0.92 -4.05
CA ALA A 172 5.59 -0.81 -4.42
C ALA A 172 4.77 -1.86 -3.66
N THR A 173 3.52 -1.54 -3.33
CA THR A 173 2.61 -2.48 -2.71
C THR A 173 1.71 -3.14 -3.74
N GLY A 174 1.42 -4.40 -3.53
CA GLY A 174 0.42 -5.18 -4.24
C GLY A 174 -0.21 -6.20 -3.30
N GLU A 175 -1.31 -6.75 -3.69
CA GLU A 175 -2.02 -7.75 -2.92
C GLU A 175 -2.74 -8.76 -3.83
N MET A 176 -2.99 -9.94 -3.28
CA MET A 176 -3.85 -10.94 -3.87
C MET A 176 -4.57 -11.71 -2.77
N GLY A 177 -5.88 -11.54 -2.69
CA GLY A 177 -6.70 -12.21 -1.68
C GLY A 177 -8.17 -12.14 -2.03
N ILE A 178 -8.75 -13.27 -2.47
CA ILE A 178 -10.18 -13.27 -2.73
C ILE A 178 -10.94 -12.88 -1.46
N GLY A 179 -11.82 -11.87 -1.57
CA GLY A 179 -12.57 -11.30 -0.45
C GLY A 179 -11.92 -10.09 0.23
N ASN A 180 -10.67 -9.70 -0.11
CA ASN A 180 -9.97 -8.63 0.57
C ASN A 180 -10.56 -7.21 0.33
N THR A 181 -11.29 -6.98 -0.77
CA THR A 181 -12.08 -5.75 -0.92
C THR A 181 -13.20 -5.66 0.12
N THR A 182 -13.71 -6.80 0.63
CA THR A 182 -14.71 -6.85 1.69
C THR A 182 -14.08 -6.49 3.05
N THR A 183 -12.94 -7.10 3.39
CA THR A 183 -12.22 -6.79 4.62
C THR A 183 -11.75 -5.33 4.62
N SER A 184 -11.23 -4.84 3.49
CA SER A 184 -10.82 -3.44 3.36
C SER A 184 -11.98 -2.45 3.48
N SER A 185 -13.15 -2.75 2.88
CA SER A 185 -14.35 -1.91 3.05
C SER A 185 -14.82 -1.88 4.52
N ALA A 186 -14.76 -3.02 5.22
CA ALA A 186 -15.13 -3.10 6.63
C ALA A 186 -14.18 -2.27 7.52
N VAL A 187 -12.87 -2.44 7.33
CA VAL A 187 -11.84 -1.70 8.06
C VAL A 187 -11.96 -0.19 7.79
N ALA A 188 -12.10 0.21 6.53
CA ALA A 188 -12.22 1.60 6.14
C ALA A 188 -13.51 2.25 6.69
N ALA A 189 -14.65 1.54 6.67
CA ALA A 189 -15.91 2.03 7.23
C ALA A 189 -15.76 2.38 8.72
N VAL A 190 -15.12 1.51 9.49
CA VAL A 190 -14.88 1.73 10.92
C VAL A 190 -13.90 2.87 11.17
N LEU A 191 -12.71 2.84 10.53
CA LEU A 191 -11.66 3.84 10.77
C LEU A 191 -12.07 5.25 10.34
N LEU A 192 -12.93 5.38 9.31
CA LEU A 192 -13.39 6.67 8.79
C LEU A 192 -14.77 7.07 9.32
N GLY A 193 -15.44 6.21 10.11
CA GLY A 193 -16.79 6.46 10.62
C GLY A 193 -17.81 6.67 9.50
N GLN A 194 -17.68 5.96 8.39
CA GLN A 194 -18.55 6.12 7.22
C GLN A 194 -19.55 4.96 7.10
N PRO A 195 -20.74 5.21 6.53
CA PRO A 195 -21.69 4.15 6.20
C PRO A 195 -21.07 3.07 5.33
N VAL A 196 -21.36 1.80 5.63
CA VAL A 196 -20.80 0.63 4.92
C VAL A 196 -21.11 0.68 3.43
N GLU A 197 -22.34 1.10 3.07
CA GLU A 197 -22.79 1.21 1.67
C GLU A 197 -21.93 2.19 0.86
N ARG A 198 -21.44 3.25 1.50
CA ARG A 198 -20.55 4.24 0.87
C ARG A 198 -19.15 3.72 0.67
N MET A 199 -18.72 2.79 1.52
CA MET A 199 -17.36 2.26 1.53
C MET A 199 -17.20 0.98 0.72
N THR A 200 -18.32 0.41 0.21
CA THR A 200 -18.32 -0.92 -0.39
C THR A 200 -18.57 -0.86 -1.90
N GLY A 201 -17.61 -1.36 -2.66
CA GLY A 201 -17.71 -1.52 -4.10
C GLY A 201 -17.95 -2.97 -4.53
N ARG A 202 -18.08 -3.15 -5.85
CA ARG A 202 -18.33 -4.46 -6.48
C ARG A 202 -17.09 -5.37 -6.53
N GLY A 203 -15.92 -4.83 -6.16
CA GLY A 203 -14.66 -5.58 -6.30
C GLY A 203 -14.48 -6.05 -7.76
N ALA A 204 -14.23 -7.34 -7.94
CA ALA A 204 -14.05 -7.97 -9.27
C ALA A 204 -15.35 -8.10 -10.10
N GLY A 205 -16.42 -7.33 -9.79
CA GLY A 205 -17.62 -7.24 -10.65
C GLY A 205 -18.83 -8.01 -10.11
N LEU A 206 -19.12 -7.95 -8.81
CA LEU A 206 -20.32 -8.52 -8.20
C LEU A 206 -21.61 -7.95 -8.83
N SER A 207 -22.67 -8.79 -8.91
CA SER A 207 -24.03 -8.37 -9.22
C SER A 207 -24.61 -7.46 -8.12
N ASP A 208 -25.80 -6.91 -8.33
CA ASP A 208 -26.50 -6.11 -7.31
C ASP A 208 -26.80 -6.93 -6.05
N GLU A 209 -27.23 -8.17 -6.22
CA GLU A 209 -27.48 -9.09 -5.10
C GLU A 209 -26.17 -9.47 -4.39
N GLY A 210 -25.07 -9.63 -5.14
CA GLY A 210 -23.73 -9.88 -4.57
C GLY A 210 -23.24 -8.70 -3.76
N LEU A 211 -23.44 -7.48 -4.25
CA LEU A 211 -23.10 -6.25 -3.52
C LEU A 211 -23.93 -6.12 -2.24
N ALA A 212 -25.25 -6.40 -2.32
CA ALA A 212 -26.11 -6.36 -1.14
C ALA A 212 -25.68 -7.38 -0.07
N ARG A 213 -25.29 -8.61 -0.47
CA ARG A 213 -24.72 -9.61 0.46
C ARG A 213 -23.41 -9.16 1.07
N LYS A 214 -22.55 -8.49 0.29
CA LYS A 214 -21.27 -7.97 0.76
C LYS A 214 -21.47 -6.88 1.82
N VAL A 215 -22.38 -5.95 1.59
CA VAL A 215 -22.76 -4.90 2.55
C VAL A 215 -23.33 -5.52 3.83
N ASP A 216 -24.28 -6.47 3.71
CA ASP A 216 -24.85 -7.19 4.85
C ASP A 216 -23.79 -7.93 5.67
N ALA A 217 -22.88 -8.64 5.03
CA ALA A 217 -21.79 -9.35 5.70
C ALA A 217 -20.89 -8.39 6.50
N ILE A 218 -20.55 -7.24 5.94
CA ILE A 218 -19.77 -6.20 6.63
C ILE A 218 -20.54 -5.66 7.84
N CYS A 219 -21.81 -5.30 7.68
CA CYS A 219 -22.65 -4.81 8.78
C CYS A 219 -22.74 -5.80 9.93
N ARG A 220 -22.99 -7.10 9.62
CA ARG A 220 -23.03 -8.18 10.63
C ARG A 220 -21.68 -8.33 11.33
N GLY A 221 -20.58 -8.27 10.58
CA GLY A 221 -19.23 -8.37 11.14
C GLY A 221 -18.91 -7.23 12.12
N ILE A 222 -19.23 -6.00 11.75
CA ILE A 222 -19.04 -4.81 12.61
C ILE A 222 -19.90 -4.91 13.88
N LEU A 223 -21.18 -5.27 13.71
CA LEU A 223 -22.11 -5.39 14.84
C LEU A 223 -21.67 -6.47 15.83
N ARG A 224 -21.21 -7.63 15.32
CA ARG A 224 -20.78 -8.76 16.13
C ARG A 224 -19.49 -8.49 16.89
N ASN A 225 -18.48 -7.97 16.21
CA ASN A 225 -17.13 -7.84 16.75
C ASN A 225 -16.90 -6.52 17.49
N LYS A 226 -17.73 -5.49 17.24
CA LYS A 226 -17.65 -4.17 17.89
C LYS A 226 -16.21 -3.65 17.92
N PRO A 227 -15.57 -3.43 16.74
CA PRO A 227 -14.20 -2.94 16.68
C PRO A 227 -14.10 -1.53 17.28
N ASP A 228 -12.99 -1.26 17.96
CA ASP A 228 -12.67 0.07 18.47
C ASP A 228 -12.08 0.93 17.34
N PRO A 229 -12.77 1.99 16.85
CA PRO A 229 -12.27 2.81 15.74
C PRO A 229 -10.99 3.60 16.07
N THR A 230 -10.63 3.68 17.35
CA THR A 230 -9.40 4.36 17.82
C THR A 230 -8.20 3.43 17.90
N ASP A 231 -8.40 2.12 17.78
CA ASP A 231 -7.36 1.08 17.81
C ASP A 231 -7.28 0.32 16.48
N PRO A 232 -6.40 0.73 15.54
CA PRO A 232 -6.27 0.09 14.25
C PRO A 232 -5.90 -1.41 14.33
N LEU A 233 -5.18 -1.84 15.36
CA LEU A 233 -4.87 -3.27 15.55
C LEU A 233 -6.11 -4.07 15.95
N ASP A 234 -7.01 -3.50 16.73
CA ASP A 234 -8.30 -4.12 17.07
C ASP A 234 -9.18 -4.23 15.82
N VAL A 235 -9.24 -3.15 15.01
CA VAL A 235 -10.00 -3.15 13.76
C VAL A 235 -9.45 -4.19 12.79
N LEU A 236 -8.12 -4.25 12.59
CA LEU A 236 -7.47 -5.26 11.75
C LEU A 236 -7.72 -6.68 12.26
N ALA A 237 -7.61 -6.93 13.56
CA ALA A 237 -7.85 -8.24 14.14
C ALA A 237 -9.29 -8.72 13.94
N LYS A 238 -10.25 -7.81 14.06
CA LYS A 238 -11.67 -8.14 14.01
C LYS A 238 -12.23 -8.24 12.60
N LEU A 239 -11.74 -7.42 11.65
CA LEU A 239 -12.36 -7.26 10.33
C LEU A 239 -11.37 -7.38 9.15
N GLY A 240 -10.06 -7.40 9.42
CA GLY A 240 -9.02 -7.33 8.41
C GLY A 240 -8.68 -8.67 7.74
N GLY A 241 -7.57 -8.65 6.99
CA GLY A 241 -6.92 -9.80 6.36
C GLY A 241 -5.43 -9.81 6.70
N PHE A 242 -4.75 -10.95 6.55
CA PHE A 242 -3.31 -11.02 6.79
C PHE A 242 -2.52 -10.22 5.73
N ASP A 243 -3.03 -10.15 4.49
CA ASP A 243 -2.54 -9.28 3.43
C ASP A 243 -2.62 -7.80 3.86
N LEU A 244 -3.77 -7.35 4.34
CA LEU A 244 -3.99 -5.98 4.77
C LEU A 244 -3.12 -5.61 5.98
N ALA A 245 -3.01 -6.50 6.98
CA ALA A 245 -2.16 -6.30 8.14
C ALA A 245 -0.67 -6.31 7.77
N GLY A 246 -0.26 -7.20 6.85
CA GLY A 246 1.09 -7.23 6.32
C GLY A 246 1.45 -5.95 5.56
N LEU A 247 0.56 -5.46 4.69
CA LEU A 247 0.74 -4.19 3.97
C LEU A 247 0.83 -2.99 4.94
N CYS A 248 0.04 -2.98 6.02
CA CYS A 248 0.21 -1.98 7.09
C CYS A 248 1.65 -2.00 7.64
N GLY A 249 2.20 -3.20 7.86
CA GLY A 249 3.59 -3.38 8.26
C GLY A 249 4.60 -2.90 7.22
N VAL A 250 4.32 -3.05 5.92
CA VAL A 250 5.18 -2.55 4.83
C VAL A 250 5.29 -1.03 4.88
N PHE A 251 4.19 -0.29 5.09
CA PHE A 251 4.23 1.18 5.22
C PHE A 251 4.98 1.63 6.48
N LEU A 252 4.77 0.95 7.60
CA LEU A 252 5.53 1.21 8.84
C LEU A 252 7.02 0.93 8.67
N GLY A 253 7.35 -0.19 8.02
CA GLY A 253 8.74 -0.55 7.70
C GLY A 253 9.40 0.46 6.76
N GLY A 254 8.68 0.94 5.74
CA GLY A 254 9.17 2.01 4.85
C GLY A 254 9.54 3.28 5.61
N ALA A 255 8.69 3.69 6.56
CA ALA A 255 8.96 4.86 7.39
C ALA A 255 10.12 4.67 8.37
N LEU A 256 10.28 3.46 8.92
CA LEU A 256 11.35 3.09 9.83
C LEU A 256 12.70 3.06 9.10
N GLU A 257 12.71 2.48 7.92
CA GLU A 257 13.92 2.22 7.13
C GLU A 257 14.28 3.34 6.14
N GLY A 258 13.42 4.37 5.99
CA GLY A 258 13.63 5.43 5.02
C GLY A 258 13.48 4.95 3.57
N VAL A 259 12.60 3.99 3.31
CA VAL A 259 12.34 3.45 1.97
C VAL A 259 10.98 3.95 1.48
N PRO A 260 10.90 4.66 0.33
CA PRO A 260 9.64 5.06 -0.27
C PRO A 260 8.77 3.84 -0.58
N VAL A 261 7.48 3.89 -0.20
CA VAL A 261 6.50 2.85 -0.47
C VAL A 261 5.38 3.40 -1.35
N VAL A 262 5.38 3.00 -2.61
CA VAL A 262 4.36 3.40 -3.58
C VAL A 262 3.10 2.58 -3.34
N MET A 263 2.07 3.28 -2.87
CA MET A 263 0.76 2.73 -2.54
C MET A 263 -0.01 2.41 -3.83
N ASP A 264 -0.48 1.18 -3.96
CA ASP A 264 -1.38 0.78 -5.05
C ASP A 264 -2.77 1.43 -4.89
N GLY A 265 -3.83 0.67 -5.06
CA GLY A 265 -5.20 1.16 -5.03
C GLY A 265 -5.84 1.21 -3.64
N PHE A 266 -7.16 0.94 -3.61
CA PHE A 266 -7.99 1.07 -2.41
C PHE A 266 -7.51 0.21 -1.24
N ILE A 267 -7.21 -1.08 -1.47
CA ILE A 267 -6.79 -2.02 -0.41
C ILE A 267 -5.48 -1.57 0.23
N SER A 268 -4.47 -1.26 -0.59
CA SER A 268 -3.20 -0.70 -0.11
C SER A 268 -3.40 0.62 0.62
N GLY A 269 -4.33 1.46 0.16
CA GLY A 269 -4.69 2.72 0.82
C GLY A 269 -5.27 2.51 2.22
N VAL A 270 -6.10 1.49 2.41
CA VAL A 270 -6.65 1.14 3.73
C VAL A 270 -5.54 0.62 4.66
N ALA A 271 -4.59 -0.17 4.14
CA ALA A 271 -3.43 -0.59 4.89
C ALA A 271 -2.54 0.59 5.30
N ALA A 272 -2.30 1.55 4.40
CA ALA A 272 -1.59 2.80 4.70
C ALA A 272 -2.33 3.63 5.76
N LEU A 273 -3.67 3.69 5.70
CA LEU A 273 -4.49 4.37 6.71
C LEU A 273 -4.31 3.72 8.09
N CYS A 274 -4.30 2.37 8.18
CA CYS A 274 -4.00 1.66 9.42
C CYS A 274 -2.59 2.03 9.94
N ALA A 275 -1.58 2.05 9.08
CA ALA A 275 -0.21 2.40 9.45
C ALA A 275 -0.10 3.83 10.00
N VAL A 276 -0.72 4.80 9.32
CA VAL A 276 -0.72 6.21 9.74
C VAL A 276 -1.51 6.42 11.03
N ARG A 277 -2.58 5.65 11.26
CA ARG A 277 -3.33 5.70 12.53
C ARG A 277 -2.56 5.07 13.69
N LEU A 278 -1.74 4.05 13.43
CA LEU A 278 -0.83 3.45 14.42
C LEU A 278 0.37 4.36 14.74
N CYS A 279 0.92 4.99 13.71
CA CYS A 279 2.06 5.90 13.82
C CYS A 279 1.93 7.02 12.79
N PRO A 280 1.49 8.24 13.17
CA PRO A 280 1.29 9.35 12.22
C PRO A 280 2.53 9.70 11.39
N ALA A 281 3.73 9.54 11.95
CA ALA A 281 4.98 9.78 11.24
C ALA A 281 5.21 8.79 10.06
N ALA A 282 4.49 7.67 10.02
CA ALA A 282 4.56 6.72 8.89
C ALA A 282 4.02 7.32 7.57
N ALA A 283 3.23 8.40 7.63
CA ALA A 283 2.73 9.12 6.45
C ALA A 283 3.85 9.57 5.50
N LYS A 284 5.07 9.79 6.01
CA LYS A 284 6.24 10.18 5.21
C LYS A 284 6.67 9.12 4.19
N ALA A 285 6.37 7.84 4.44
CA ALA A 285 6.72 6.74 3.53
C ALA A 285 5.61 6.39 2.53
N VAL A 286 4.42 7.00 2.64
CA VAL A 286 3.27 6.72 1.78
C VAL A 286 3.30 7.60 0.53
N PHE A 287 3.47 6.99 -0.65
CA PHE A 287 3.45 7.66 -1.95
C PHE A 287 2.27 7.13 -2.78
N ALA A 288 1.26 7.96 -2.99
CA ALA A 288 0.04 7.54 -3.69
C ALA A 288 0.26 7.45 -5.21
N SER A 289 0.03 6.27 -5.79
CA SER A 289 0.18 6.04 -7.22
C SER A 289 -1.04 6.52 -8.01
N HIS A 290 -2.23 5.98 -7.67
CA HIS A 290 -3.45 6.25 -8.42
C HIS A 290 -4.69 6.30 -7.53
N CYS A 291 -5.75 6.94 -8.05
CA CYS A 291 -7.08 6.80 -7.48
C CYS A 291 -7.77 5.59 -8.13
N SER A 292 -7.98 4.54 -7.35
CA SER A 292 -8.73 3.36 -7.79
C SER A 292 -10.19 3.73 -8.09
N SER A 293 -10.86 2.95 -8.95
CA SER A 293 -12.29 3.12 -9.23
C SER A 293 -13.21 2.60 -8.10
N GLU A 294 -12.66 2.01 -7.04
CA GLU A 294 -13.45 1.63 -5.85
C GLU A 294 -14.06 2.87 -5.17
N PRO A 295 -15.34 2.82 -4.73
CA PRO A 295 -16.06 4.01 -4.24
C PRO A 295 -15.38 4.75 -3.10
N ALA A 296 -14.72 4.02 -2.21
CA ALA A 296 -14.04 4.61 -1.05
C ALA A 296 -12.61 5.08 -1.32
N ALA A 297 -12.04 4.83 -2.50
CA ALA A 297 -10.64 5.14 -2.79
C ALA A 297 -10.29 6.61 -2.55
N ARG A 298 -11.15 7.52 -3.02
CA ARG A 298 -10.96 8.97 -2.82
C ARG A 298 -11.02 9.36 -1.35
N LEU A 299 -11.97 8.80 -0.59
CA LEU A 299 -12.09 9.08 0.84
C LEU A 299 -10.86 8.65 1.63
N VAL A 300 -10.27 7.51 1.25
CA VAL A 300 -9.04 7.01 1.87
C VAL A 300 -7.85 7.93 1.53
N LEU A 301 -7.70 8.34 0.26
CA LEU A 301 -6.67 9.30 -0.16
C LEU A 301 -6.79 10.63 0.58
N ASP A 302 -8.01 11.18 0.69
CA ASP A 302 -8.28 12.42 1.40
C ASP A 302 -7.94 12.29 2.90
N ALA A 303 -8.28 11.15 3.53
CA ALA A 303 -7.94 10.87 4.93
C ALA A 303 -6.43 10.72 5.18
N LEU A 304 -5.69 10.27 4.18
CA LEU A 304 -4.22 10.20 4.20
C LEU A 304 -3.56 11.55 3.86
N GLY A 305 -4.32 12.54 3.36
CA GLY A 305 -3.78 13.79 2.86
C GLY A 305 -2.89 13.59 1.61
N LYS A 306 -3.19 12.58 0.77
CA LYS A 306 -2.37 12.23 -0.40
C LYS A 306 -3.10 12.49 -1.71
N ALA A 307 -2.38 13.10 -2.66
CA ALA A 307 -2.84 13.25 -4.04
C ALA A 307 -2.27 12.13 -4.91
N PRO A 308 -3.11 11.44 -5.71
CA PRO A 308 -2.64 10.40 -6.61
C PRO A 308 -1.95 11.01 -7.85
N LEU A 309 -0.93 10.33 -8.37
CA LEU A 309 -0.26 10.70 -9.63
C LEU A 309 -1.13 10.38 -10.86
N LEU A 310 -1.95 9.33 -10.78
CA LEU A 310 -2.74 8.82 -11.88
C LEU A 310 -4.24 8.76 -11.52
N THR A 311 -5.08 9.08 -12.52
CA THR A 311 -6.53 8.87 -12.47
C THR A 311 -6.93 8.20 -13.78
N ALA A 312 -6.80 6.87 -13.83
CA ALA A 312 -6.98 6.08 -15.06
C ALA A 312 -8.03 4.96 -14.91
N GLY A 313 -8.88 5.02 -13.87
CA GLY A 313 -9.92 4.01 -13.63
C GLY A 313 -9.40 2.61 -13.31
N LEU A 314 -8.16 2.49 -12.82
CA LEU A 314 -7.55 1.19 -12.50
C LEU A 314 -8.24 0.55 -11.29
N HIS A 315 -8.43 -0.79 -11.33
CA HIS A 315 -9.03 -1.58 -10.25
C HIS A 315 -8.67 -3.08 -10.33
N LEU A 316 -7.51 -3.40 -10.93
CA LEU A 316 -7.10 -4.80 -11.10
C LEU A 316 -6.54 -5.37 -9.79
N GLY A 317 -5.77 -4.59 -9.02
CA GLY A 317 -4.98 -5.08 -7.88
C GLY A 317 -3.58 -5.54 -8.30
N GLU A 318 -2.99 -6.48 -7.57
CA GLU A 318 -1.65 -7.05 -7.76
C GLU A 318 -0.50 -6.02 -7.65
N GLY A 319 -0.76 -4.73 -7.37
CA GLY A 319 0.22 -3.66 -7.43
C GLY A 319 0.33 -2.99 -8.80
N THR A 320 -0.62 -3.25 -9.71
CA THR A 320 -0.57 -2.74 -11.09
C THR A 320 -0.59 -1.23 -11.17
N GLY A 321 -1.36 -0.56 -10.30
CA GLY A 321 -1.41 0.90 -10.27
C GLY A 321 -0.14 1.52 -9.70
N ALA A 322 0.44 0.89 -8.67
CA ALA A 322 1.73 1.31 -8.14
C ALA A 322 2.83 1.20 -9.20
N VAL A 323 2.93 0.05 -9.86
CA VAL A 323 3.91 -0.19 -10.93
C VAL A 323 3.70 0.75 -12.12
N ALA A 324 2.43 1.06 -12.49
CA ALA A 324 2.11 2.01 -13.57
C ALA A 324 2.63 3.42 -13.30
N SER A 325 2.81 3.81 -12.04
CA SER A 325 3.34 5.13 -11.67
C SER A 325 4.87 5.23 -11.66
N LEU A 326 5.60 4.10 -11.64
CA LEU A 326 7.07 4.09 -11.53
C LEU A 326 7.78 4.83 -12.67
N PRO A 327 7.34 4.77 -13.93
CA PRO A 327 7.94 5.59 -15.00
C PRO A 327 7.86 7.09 -14.75
N LEU A 328 6.89 7.58 -13.95
CA LEU A 328 6.82 9.00 -13.57
C LEU A 328 7.95 9.40 -12.62
N TRP A 329 8.40 8.47 -11.75
CA TRP A 329 9.60 8.68 -10.93
C TRP A 329 10.84 8.81 -11.81
N ASP A 330 10.97 7.94 -12.84
CA ASP A 330 12.09 8.01 -13.78
C ASP A 330 12.11 9.33 -14.55
N MET A 331 10.93 9.79 -15.01
CA MET A 331 10.79 11.08 -15.70
C MET A 331 11.14 12.26 -14.78
N ALA A 332 10.70 12.22 -13.51
CA ALA A 332 11.02 13.25 -12.54
C ALA A 332 12.52 13.30 -12.25
N LEU A 333 13.16 12.16 -11.99
CA LEU A 333 14.60 12.06 -11.74
C LEU A 333 15.43 12.47 -12.95
N ALA A 334 15.01 12.08 -14.17
CA ALA A 334 15.72 12.45 -15.38
C ALA A 334 15.82 13.99 -15.57
N VAL A 335 14.78 14.72 -15.13
CA VAL A 335 14.82 16.20 -15.14
C VAL A 335 15.57 16.74 -13.93
N TYR A 336 15.40 16.12 -12.75
CA TYR A 336 16.05 16.53 -11.51
C TYR A 336 17.57 16.44 -11.60
N ASP A 337 18.08 15.37 -12.19
CA ASP A 337 19.52 15.11 -12.32
C ASP A 337 20.16 15.81 -13.51
N HIS A 338 19.34 16.43 -14.39
CA HIS A 338 19.84 17.05 -15.60
C HIS A 338 20.40 18.45 -15.34
N SER A 339 21.60 18.70 -15.85
CA SER A 339 22.18 20.05 -15.90
C SER A 339 21.74 20.78 -17.18
N PHE A 340 20.92 21.81 -17.04
CA PHE A 340 20.53 22.68 -18.15
C PHE A 340 21.58 23.76 -18.49
N ALA A 341 22.78 23.68 -17.93
CA ALA A 341 23.84 24.70 -18.06
C ALA A 341 24.28 24.90 -19.54
N GLU A 342 24.20 23.87 -20.36
CA GLU A 342 24.58 23.93 -21.78
C GLU A 342 23.53 24.61 -22.68
N GLY A 343 22.30 24.76 -22.20
CA GLY A 343 21.19 25.34 -22.96
C GLY A 343 21.16 26.87 -23.03
N GLY A 344 22.04 27.57 -22.30
CA GLY A 344 22.08 29.03 -22.27
C GLY A 344 20.86 29.70 -21.62
N ILE A 345 20.01 28.93 -20.94
CA ILE A 345 18.82 29.40 -20.23
C ILE A 345 19.17 29.52 -18.75
N ALA A 346 19.01 30.73 -18.18
CA ALA A 346 19.19 30.92 -16.74
C ALA A 346 17.98 30.37 -15.94
N PRO A 347 18.17 29.96 -14.68
CA PRO A 347 17.07 29.62 -13.78
C PRO A 347 16.08 30.78 -13.66
N TYR A 348 14.79 30.44 -13.55
CA TYR A 348 13.74 31.42 -13.30
C TYR A 348 13.80 31.91 -11.85
N THR A 349 13.58 33.20 -11.64
CA THR A 349 13.44 33.78 -10.32
C THR A 349 11.99 34.21 -10.09
N PRO A 350 11.43 34.05 -8.86
CA PRO A 350 10.11 34.57 -8.55
C PRO A 350 10.09 36.07 -8.78
N GLN A 351 9.10 36.56 -9.53
CA GLN A 351 8.80 37.98 -9.60
C GLN A 351 7.81 38.30 -8.49
N CYS A 352 8.24 39.08 -7.51
CA CYS A 352 7.38 39.55 -6.40
C CYS A 352 6.31 40.51 -6.90
#